data_7bd6827e2dff2cf7f0e598b5f410b883
#
_entry.id   7bd6827e2dff2cf7f0e598b5f410b883
#
_cell.length_a   1.000
_cell.length_b   1.000
_cell.length_c   1.000
_cell.angle_alpha   90.00
_cell.angle_beta   90.00
_cell.angle_gamma   90.00
#
_symmetry.space_group_name_H-M   'P 1'
#
loop_
_entity.id
_entity.type
_entity.pdbx_description
1 polymer ?
#
loop_
_entity_poly.entity_id
_entity_poly.type
_entity_poly.pdbx_seq_one_letter_code
_entity_poly.pdbx_strand_id
1 'polypeptide(L)'
;GFSYTLSLINGKYKMTILYTLMEFKVVRFNEMKKYIGEISYKTLSSTLKELEADKLVHREEYPQIPPKVEYSLTERGKSLMPILDGMCEWGEHNRI
;
A
#
# COMPACT_ATOMS: atom_id res chain seq x y z
N GLY A 1 -12.09 -2.96 -16.90
CA GLY A 1 -11.88 -1.57 -16.76
C GLY A 1 -12.01 -1.01 -15.37
N PHE A 2 -12.96 -0.19 -15.19
CA PHE A 2 -13.13 0.56 -13.94
C PHE A 2 -13.40 -0.34 -12.73
N SER A 3 -14.23 -1.37 -12.87
CA SER A 3 -14.52 -2.28 -11.76
C SER A 3 -13.29 -3.07 -11.32
N TYR A 4 -12.48 -3.48 -12.28
CA TYR A 4 -11.24 -4.18 -11.98
C TYR A 4 -10.28 -3.28 -11.19
N THR A 5 -10.07 -2.06 -11.70
CA THR A 5 -9.18 -1.10 -11.04
C THR A 5 -9.65 -0.79 -9.62
N LEU A 6 -10.95 -0.57 -9.46
CA LEU A 6 -11.52 -0.30 -8.14
C LEU A 6 -11.28 -1.47 -7.19
N SER A 7 -11.37 -2.71 -7.67
CA SER A 7 -11.15 -3.89 -6.82
C SER A 7 -9.73 -3.94 -6.25
N LEU A 8 -8.75 -3.35 -6.95
CA LEU A 8 -7.35 -3.34 -6.51
C LEU A 8 -7.10 -2.34 -5.37
N ILE A 9 -7.90 -1.30 -5.28
CA ILE A 9 -7.69 -0.22 -4.31
C ILE A 9 -8.81 -0.12 -3.28
N ASN A 10 -9.89 -0.85 -3.48
CA ASN A 10 -11.04 -0.81 -2.58
C ASN A 10 -10.72 -1.55 -1.28
N GLY A 11 -10.84 -0.80 -0.18
CA GLY A 11 -10.53 -1.32 1.16
C GLY A 11 -10.01 -0.19 2.01
N LYS A 12 -10.25 -0.29 3.31
CA LYS A 12 -9.99 0.84 4.22
C LYS A 12 -8.54 1.30 4.22
N TYR A 13 -7.60 0.37 4.06
CA TYR A 13 -6.18 0.69 4.24
C TYR A 13 -5.32 0.54 3.00
N LYS A 14 -5.88 0.02 1.89
CA LYS A 14 -5.06 -0.25 0.70
C LYS A 14 -4.40 1.00 0.14
N MET A 15 -5.18 2.06 -0.04
CA MET A 15 -4.64 3.31 -0.57
C MET A 15 -3.61 3.92 0.36
N THR A 16 -3.87 3.87 1.67
CA THR A 16 -2.94 4.40 2.67
C THR A 16 -1.60 3.67 2.61
N ILE A 17 -1.63 2.35 2.48
CA ILE A 17 -0.40 1.56 2.35
C ILE A 17 0.34 1.91 1.06
N LEU A 18 -0.37 2.01 -0.06
CA LEU A 18 0.25 2.34 -1.34
C LEU A 18 0.92 3.71 -1.29
N TYR A 19 0.27 4.70 -0.70
CA TYR A 19 0.85 6.03 -0.54
C TYR A 19 2.07 6.03 0.38
N THR A 20 2.01 5.27 1.46
CA THR A 20 3.15 5.15 2.38
C THR A 20 4.37 4.58 1.65
N LEU A 21 4.15 3.55 0.84
CA LEU A 21 5.23 2.94 0.06
C LEU A 21 5.74 3.86 -1.05
N MET A 22 4.86 4.69 -1.62
CA MET A 22 5.29 5.67 -2.62
C MET A 22 6.20 6.73 -1.99
N GLU A 23 5.86 7.19 -0.79
CA GLU A 23 6.60 8.22 -0.11
C GLU A 23 7.94 7.75 0.43
N PHE A 24 7.94 6.62 1.15
CA PHE A 24 9.12 6.12 1.85
C PHE A 24 9.91 5.06 1.08
N LYS A 25 9.37 4.58 -0.02
CA LYS A 25 9.97 3.63 -0.97
C LYS A 25 10.13 2.21 -0.42
N VAL A 26 10.84 2.03 0.67
CA VAL A 26 11.03 0.73 1.32
C VAL A 26 10.63 0.88 2.77
N VAL A 27 9.67 0.06 3.22
CA VAL A 27 9.12 0.17 4.57
C VAL A 27 9.03 -1.22 5.20
N ARG A 28 9.50 -1.33 6.44
CA ARG A 28 9.37 -2.56 7.22
C ARG A 28 7.97 -2.66 7.79
N PHE A 29 7.54 -3.88 8.10
CA PHE A 29 6.21 -4.15 8.62
C PHE A 29 5.88 -3.29 9.85
N ASN A 30 6.79 -3.26 10.84
CA ASN A 30 6.55 -2.48 12.06
C ASN A 30 6.54 -0.97 11.82
N GLU A 31 7.33 -0.50 10.86
CA GLU A 31 7.31 0.90 10.46
C GLU A 31 5.98 1.26 9.81
N MET A 32 5.47 0.37 8.96
CA MET A 32 4.17 0.55 8.32
C MET A 32 3.08 0.75 9.37
N LYS A 33 3.10 -0.08 10.41
CA LYS A 33 2.14 0.03 11.49
C LYS A 33 2.21 1.39 12.18
N LYS A 34 3.41 1.91 12.40
CA LYS A 34 3.60 3.23 13.00
C LYS A 34 3.06 4.35 12.11
N TYR A 35 3.31 4.27 10.81
CA TYR A 35 2.85 5.30 9.87
C TYR A 35 1.34 5.34 9.75
N ILE A 36 0.69 4.18 9.74
CA ILE A 36 -0.77 4.10 9.59
C ILE A 36 -1.47 4.38 10.92
N GLY A 37 -0.89 3.91 12.02
CA GLY A 37 -1.42 4.13 13.37
C GLY A 37 -2.53 3.16 13.74
N GLU A 38 -3.76 3.51 13.43
CA GLU A 38 -4.93 2.74 13.86
C GLU A 38 -5.21 1.52 12.98
N ILE A 39 -4.30 0.56 13.00
CA ILE A 39 -4.50 -0.69 12.28
C ILE A 39 -3.99 -1.83 13.14
N SER A 40 -4.73 -2.93 13.19
CA SER A 40 -4.26 -4.12 13.89
C SER A 40 -3.19 -4.84 13.08
N TYR A 41 -2.34 -5.60 13.74
CA TYR A 41 -1.34 -6.42 13.05
C TYR A 41 -1.99 -7.40 12.08
N LYS A 42 -3.12 -7.97 12.47
CA LYS A 42 -3.86 -8.91 11.64
C LYS A 42 -4.36 -8.25 10.35
N THR A 43 -4.97 -7.06 10.48
CA THR A 43 -5.49 -6.34 9.32
C THR A 43 -4.36 -5.88 8.41
N LEU A 44 -3.27 -5.36 8.98
CA LEU A 44 -2.12 -4.95 8.19
C LEU A 44 -1.54 -6.13 7.40
N SER A 45 -1.35 -7.27 8.08
CA SER A 45 -0.83 -8.47 7.46
C SER A 45 -1.72 -8.95 6.32
N SER A 46 -3.04 -9.03 6.54
CA SER A 46 -3.95 -9.50 5.50
C SER A 46 -4.06 -8.53 4.33
N THR A 47 -4.03 -7.22 4.60
CA THR A 47 -4.08 -6.22 3.54
C THR A 47 -2.82 -6.25 2.68
N LEU A 48 -1.65 -6.38 3.31
CA LEU A 48 -0.38 -6.51 2.58
C LEU A 48 -0.36 -7.77 1.72
N LYS A 49 -0.90 -8.88 2.22
CA LYS A 49 -1.00 -10.12 1.43
C LYS A 49 -1.90 -9.95 0.20
N GLU A 50 -3.01 -9.22 0.34
CA GLU A 50 -3.88 -8.93 -0.80
C GLU A 50 -3.16 -8.09 -1.85
N LEU A 51 -2.45 -7.03 -1.41
CA LEU A 51 -1.70 -6.17 -2.31
C LEU A 51 -0.56 -6.93 -3.00
N GLU A 52 0.08 -7.84 -2.28
CA GLU A 52 1.12 -8.70 -2.85
C GLU A 52 0.53 -9.67 -3.87
N ALA A 53 -0.61 -10.28 -3.55
CA ALA A 53 -1.30 -11.20 -4.47
C ALA A 53 -1.72 -10.49 -5.76
N ASP A 54 -2.12 -9.22 -5.66
CA ASP A 54 -2.48 -8.40 -6.81
C ASP A 54 -1.24 -7.83 -7.52
N LYS A 55 -0.06 -8.18 -7.05
CA LYS A 55 1.23 -7.77 -7.64
C LYS A 55 1.46 -6.27 -7.65
N LEU A 56 0.87 -5.57 -6.69
CA LEU A 56 1.09 -4.13 -6.50
C LEU A 56 2.22 -3.87 -5.53
N VAL A 57 2.48 -4.81 -4.63
CA VAL A 57 3.46 -4.70 -3.56
C VAL A 57 4.40 -5.91 -3.61
N HIS A 58 5.68 -5.63 -3.44
CA HIS A 58 6.72 -6.64 -3.33
C HIS A 58 7.11 -6.80 -1.86
N ARG A 59 7.28 -8.05 -1.44
CA ARG A 59 7.73 -8.39 -0.09
C ARG A 59 9.09 -9.05 -0.19
N GLU A 60 10.07 -8.54 0.54
CA GLU A 60 11.42 -9.10 0.59
C GLU A 60 11.74 -9.52 2.01
N GLU A 61 12.05 -10.79 2.19
CA GLU A 61 12.44 -11.33 3.49
C GLU A 61 13.94 -11.59 3.50
N TYR A 62 14.60 -11.10 4.55
CA TYR A 62 16.04 -11.27 4.71
C TYR A 62 16.30 -12.28 5.84
N PRO A 63 17.05 -13.36 5.55
CA PRO A 63 17.35 -14.42 6.54
C PRO A 63 18.41 -13.96 7.53
N GLN A 64 18.01 -13.16 8.49
CA GLN A 64 18.88 -12.67 9.56
C GLN A 64 18.19 -12.82 10.90
N ILE A 65 18.88 -12.50 12.01
CA ILE A 65 18.33 -12.59 13.35
C ILE A 65 18.47 -11.20 14.00
N PRO A 66 17.33 -10.53 14.34
CA PRO A 66 15.97 -10.97 14.04
C PRO A 66 15.63 -10.86 12.53
N PRO A 67 14.66 -11.61 12.05
CA PRO A 67 14.31 -11.57 10.62
C PRO A 67 13.83 -10.18 10.21
N LYS A 68 14.18 -9.80 8.99
CA LYS A 68 13.81 -8.50 8.43
C LYS A 68 12.91 -8.72 7.21
N VAL A 69 11.77 -8.04 7.20
CA VAL A 69 10.84 -8.07 6.08
C VAL A 69 10.61 -6.65 5.61
N GLU A 70 10.84 -6.40 4.31
CA GLU A 70 10.66 -5.09 3.70
C GLU A 70 9.59 -5.16 2.62
N TYR A 71 8.83 -4.07 2.50
CA TYR A 71 7.81 -3.93 1.48
C TYR A 71 8.13 -2.74 0.59
N SER A 72 7.82 -2.87 -0.68
CA SER A 72 8.02 -1.80 -1.67
C SER A 72 6.98 -1.94 -2.77
N LEU A 73 6.77 -0.88 -3.55
CA LEU A 73 5.88 -0.95 -4.70
C LEU A 73 6.57 -1.68 -5.85
N THR A 74 5.80 -2.51 -6.55
CA THR A 74 6.23 -3.05 -7.84
C THR A 74 6.09 -1.97 -8.90
N GLU A 75 6.60 -2.20 -10.11
CA GLU A 75 6.36 -1.29 -11.23
C GLU A 75 4.87 -1.15 -11.51
N ARG A 76 4.12 -2.25 -11.38
CA ARG A 76 2.67 -2.23 -11.52
C ARG A 76 2.02 -1.33 -10.46
N GLY A 77 2.47 -1.43 -9.21
CA GLY A 77 1.99 -0.57 -8.14
C GLY A 77 2.29 0.90 -8.39
N LYS A 78 3.49 1.20 -8.86
CA LYS A 78 3.89 2.57 -9.22
C LYS A 78 3.02 3.13 -10.34
N SER A 79 2.65 2.31 -11.31
CA SER A 79 1.82 2.74 -12.43
C SER A 79 0.42 3.16 -12.03
N LEU A 80 -0.04 2.68 -10.87
CA LEU A 80 -1.36 3.01 -10.33
C LEU A 80 -1.36 4.37 -9.63
N MET A 81 -0.21 4.82 -9.16
CA MET A 81 -0.12 6.03 -8.34
C MET A 81 -0.64 7.31 -9.00
N PRO A 82 -0.38 7.58 -10.29
CA PRO A 82 -0.96 8.76 -10.92
C PRO A 82 -2.49 8.79 -10.89
N ILE A 83 -3.13 7.63 -10.94
CA ILE A 83 -4.59 7.52 -10.87
C ILE A 83 -5.06 7.89 -9.48
N LEU A 84 -4.39 7.37 -8.44
CA LEU A 84 -4.72 7.70 -7.05
C LEU A 84 -4.47 9.18 -6.76
N ASP A 85 -3.39 9.73 -7.28
CA ASP A 85 -3.10 11.17 -7.15
C ASP A 85 -4.20 12.01 -7.77
N GLY A 86 -4.68 11.61 -8.95
CA GLY A 86 -5.79 12.27 -9.62
C GLY A 86 -7.06 12.26 -8.79
N MET A 87 -7.35 11.14 -8.14
CA MET A 87 -8.52 11.02 -7.27
C MET A 87 -8.40 11.96 -6.07
N CYS A 88 -7.23 12.01 -5.44
CA CYS A 88 -6.98 12.90 -4.32
C CYS A 88 -7.11 14.36 -4.73
N GLU A 89 -6.52 14.72 -5.86
CA GLU A 89 -6.57 16.09 -6.39
C GLU A 89 -8.00 16.51 -6.72
N TRP A 90 -8.76 15.62 -7.35
CA TRP A 90 -10.15 15.92 -7.66
C TRP A 90 -10.94 16.17 -6.39
N GLY A 91 -10.74 15.34 -5.36
CA GLY A 91 -11.42 15.48 -4.09
C GLY A 91 -11.09 16.79 -3.38
N GLU A 92 -9.81 17.18 -3.42
CA GLU A 92 -9.37 18.44 -2.82
C GLU A 92 -10.04 19.66 -3.44
N HIS A 93 -10.19 19.67 -4.76
CA HIS A 93 -10.76 20.81 -5.49
C HIS A 93 -12.28 20.81 -5.53
N ASN A 94 -12.93 19.70 -5.20
CA ASN A 94 -14.38 19.57 -5.34
C ASN A 94 -15.10 19.25 -4.04
N ARG A 95 -14.41 19.36 -2.91
CA ARG A 95 -15.00 19.12 -1.61
C ARG A 95 -16.05 20.21 -1.29
N ILE A 96 -17.21 19.76 -0.85
CA ILE A 96 -18.32 20.66 -0.48
C ILE A 96 -18.38 20.82 1.02
#